data_51f02c6c477af5e68fb6174c16f649d4
#
_entry.id   51f02c6c477af5e68fb6174c16f649d4
#
_cell.length_a   1.000
_cell.length_b   1.000
_cell.length_c   1.000
_cell.angle_alpha   90.00
_cell.angle_beta   90.00
_cell.angle_gamma   90.00
#
_symmetry.space_group_name_H-M   'P 1'
#
loop_
_entity.id
_entity.type
_entity.pdbx_description
1 polymer ?
#
loop_
_entity_poly.entity_id
_entity_poly.type
_entity_poly.pdbx_seq_one_letter_code
_entity_poly.pdbx_strand_id
1 'polypeptide(L)'
;MRKALVPIVALAIAGVALVVFLTTNRTPAPVTSTYFLMDTVLTIKTTGRDAASLNEHLYALASKVDAMTSYYMAESETVRVNSAAGKEPVQVSQDYADLLSTAISVENIGRGAKFDIAISPVSSLWGFTTKDFRIPTAGEIAQTLTYSHMDQLVVHGTSVHLRDSRARIDLGGVAKGYSLDVMEEYLRSVKPQPKQVIVDFGGNLLLYSGGVKHDWKVGIRDPRSNGIIGYVVSGDAFVATSGDYERYFERNGRRYCHIIDPTTGYPASLNQSATVITEIQPMHGAMGDALGKVFFCSPPKDEQSLFESLSGRGIVGVVLVDAAGKRSTLGPITLVPDTAG
;
A
#
# COMPACT_ATOMS: atom_id res chain seq x y z
N MET A 1 -58.41 5.11 -43.39
CA MET A 1 -57.57 4.21 -42.59
C MET A 1 -56.12 4.61 -42.51
N ARG A 2 -55.56 5.58 -43.30
CA ARG A 2 -54.13 5.98 -43.26
C ARG A 2 -53.76 6.99 -42.16
N LYS A 3 -54.71 7.74 -41.56
CA LYS A 3 -54.44 8.80 -40.59
C LYS A 3 -54.22 8.32 -39.12
N ALA A 4 -54.57 7.08 -38.79
CA ALA A 4 -54.44 6.54 -37.46
C ALA A 4 -53.16 5.70 -37.24
N LEU A 5 -52.42 5.31 -38.32
CA LEU A 5 -51.21 4.49 -38.21
C LEU A 5 -49.96 5.30 -37.78
N VAL A 6 -49.91 6.60 -38.18
CA VAL A 6 -48.71 7.45 -37.90
C VAL A 6 -48.49 7.69 -36.40
N PRO A 7 -49.52 8.00 -35.58
CA PRO A 7 -49.29 8.20 -34.13
C PRO A 7 -48.95 6.91 -33.40
N ILE A 8 -49.46 5.74 -33.84
CA ILE A 8 -49.14 4.45 -33.18
C ILE A 8 -47.69 4.05 -33.42
N VAL A 9 -47.19 4.26 -34.65
CA VAL A 9 -45.79 3.97 -34.99
C VAL A 9 -44.84 4.93 -34.25
N ALA A 10 -45.17 6.22 -34.15
CA ALA A 10 -44.39 7.20 -33.40
C ALA A 10 -44.32 6.87 -31.89
N LEU A 11 -45.45 6.43 -31.29
CA LEU A 11 -45.48 5.99 -29.88
C LEU A 11 -44.68 4.70 -29.66
N ALA A 12 -44.72 3.75 -30.60
CA ALA A 12 -43.90 2.53 -30.53
C ALA A 12 -42.41 2.82 -30.63
N ILE A 13 -42.00 3.72 -31.53
CA ILE A 13 -40.58 4.15 -31.67
C ILE A 13 -40.16 4.91 -30.42
N ALA A 14 -40.95 5.80 -29.87
CA ALA A 14 -40.68 6.51 -28.64
C ALA A 14 -40.58 5.55 -27.42
N GLY A 15 -41.44 4.54 -27.35
CA GLY A 15 -41.39 3.50 -26.33
C GLY A 15 -40.11 2.66 -26.41
N VAL A 16 -39.72 2.22 -27.61
CA VAL A 16 -38.47 1.48 -27.82
C VAL A 16 -37.25 2.36 -27.51
N ALA A 17 -37.25 3.62 -27.94
CA ALA A 17 -36.15 4.57 -27.63
C ALA A 17 -36.05 4.81 -26.13
N LEU A 18 -37.17 4.94 -25.40
CA LEU A 18 -37.17 5.08 -23.94
C LEU A 18 -36.68 3.81 -23.24
N VAL A 19 -37.06 2.63 -23.67
CA VAL A 19 -36.61 1.35 -23.13
C VAL A 19 -35.10 1.20 -23.39
N VAL A 20 -34.63 1.49 -24.60
CA VAL A 20 -33.17 1.48 -24.92
C VAL A 20 -32.45 2.52 -24.08
N PHE A 21 -32.97 3.75 -23.94
CA PHE A 21 -32.37 4.79 -23.11
C PHE A 21 -32.31 4.37 -21.63
N LEU A 22 -33.37 3.79 -21.06
CA LEU A 22 -33.43 3.34 -19.67
C LEU A 22 -32.52 2.11 -19.41
N THR A 23 -32.34 1.24 -20.41
CA THR A 23 -31.45 0.08 -20.30
C THR A 23 -29.97 0.46 -20.49
N THR A 24 -29.66 1.44 -21.35
CA THR A 24 -28.30 1.91 -21.59
C THR A 24 -27.79 2.84 -20.49
N ASN A 25 -28.68 3.50 -19.76
CA ASN A 25 -28.31 4.42 -18.65
C ASN A 25 -28.26 3.74 -17.25
N ARG A 26 -28.53 2.44 -17.17
CA ARG A 26 -28.27 1.73 -15.91
C ARG A 26 -26.76 1.62 -15.71
N THR A 27 -26.26 2.21 -14.62
CA THR A 27 -24.89 1.95 -14.19
C THR A 27 -24.73 0.44 -13.99
N PRO A 28 -23.82 -0.23 -14.69
CA PRO A 28 -23.61 -1.66 -14.50
C PRO A 28 -23.31 -1.95 -13.03
N ALA A 29 -23.72 -3.11 -12.54
CA ALA A 29 -23.32 -3.57 -11.22
C ALA A 29 -21.79 -3.66 -11.14
N PRO A 30 -21.19 -3.33 -9.99
CA PRO A 30 -19.74 -3.46 -9.81
C PRO A 30 -19.32 -4.93 -9.90
N VAL A 31 -18.19 -5.18 -10.54
CA VAL A 31 -17.53 -6.48 -10.61
C VAL A 31 -16.42 -6.50 -9.56
N THR A 32 -16.40 -7.53 -8.73
CA THR A 32 -15.34 -7.76 -7.73
C THR A 32 -14.56 -8.99 -8.13
N SER A 33 -13.23 -8.85 -8.21
CA SER A 33 -12.29 -9.95 -8.43
C SER A 33 -11.33 -10.03 -7.24
N THR A 34 -10.96 -11.25 -6.85
CA THR A 34 -10.08 -11.48 -5.71
C THR A 34 -8.95 -12.44 -6.12
N TYR A 35 -7.72 -12.07 -5.79
CA TYR A 35 -6.50 -12.80 -6.11
C TYR A 35 -5.63 -12.95 -4.85
N PHE A 36 -4.68 -13.88 -4.87
CA PHE A 36 -3.63 -13.99 -3.86
C PHE A 36 -2.30 -13.60 -4.48
N LEU A 37 -1.63 -12.59 -3.92
CA LEU A 37 -0.38 -12.04 -4.44
C LEU A 37 0.41 -11.38 -3.30
N MET A 38 1.74 -11.42 -3.33
CA MET A 38 2.63 -10.83 -2.29
C MET A 38 2.24 -11.28 -0.86
N ASP A 39 1.95 -12.58 -0.67
CA ASP A 39 1.52 -13.18 0.61
C ASP A 39 0.25 -12.56 1.22
N THR A 40 -0.62 -11.92 0.41
CA THR A 40 -1.87 -11.32 0.88
C THR A 40 -2.98 -11.39 -0.17
N VAL A 41 -4.15 -10.91 0.18
CA VAL A 41 -5.32 -10.84 -0.71
C VAL A 41 -5.32 -9.50 -1.44
N LEU A 42 -5.47 -9.56 -2.77
CA LEU A 42 -5.75 -8.42 -3.64
C LEU A 42 -7.21 -8.49 -4.08
N THR A 43 -8.02 -7.51 -3.69
CA THR A 43 -9.41 -7.38 -4.12
C THR A 43 -9.55 -6.13 -5.00
N ILE A 44 -10.11 -6.31 -6.19
CA ILE A 44 -10.36 -5.22 -7.15
C ILE A 44 -11.85 -5.14 -7.41
N LYS A 45 -12.44 -3.98 -7.15
CA LYS A 45 -13.86 -3.70 -7.39
C LYS A 45 -13.99 -2.56 -8.38
N THR A 46 -14.55 -2.83 -9.55
CA THR A 46 -14.68 -1.87 -10.65
C THR A 46 -16.10 -1.79 -11.14
N THR A 47 -16.56 -0.58 -11.47
CA THR A 47 -17.87 -0.34 -12.08
C THR A 47 -17.73 0.04 -13.54
N GLY A 48 -18.37 -0.71 -14.45
CA GLY A 48 -18.34 -0.44 -15.91
C GLY A 48 -18.60 -1.68 -16.75
N ARG A 49 -18.72 -1.49 -18.08
CA ARG A 49 -19.01 -2.60 -19.01
C ARG A 49 -17.86 -3.59 -19.09
N ASP A 50 -16.61 -3.07 -19.06
CA ASP A 50 -15.38 -3.86 -19.21
C ASP A 50 -14.72 -4.14 -17.87
N ALA A 51 -15.48 -4.06 -16.75
CA ALA A 51 -14.96 -4.15 -15.40
C ALA A 51 -14.17 -5.44 -15.13
N ALA A 52 -14.64 -6.58 -15.64
CA ALA A 52 -13.91 -7.85 -15.45
C ALA A 52 -12.55 -7.85 -16.17
N SER A 53 -12.51 -7.42 -17.43
CA SER A 53 -11.25 -7.32 -18.19
C SER A 53 -10.30 -6.28 -17.58
N LEU A 54 -10.83 -5.17 -17.06
CA LEU A 54 -10.05 -4.18 -16.35
C LEU A 54 -9.43 -4.76 -15.06
N ASN A 55 -10.20 -5.51 -14.27
CA ASN A 55 -9.70 -6.15 -13.06
C ASN A 55 -8.55 -7.14 -13.38
N GLU A 56 -8.67 -7.94 -14.45
CA GLU A 56 -7.61 -8.84 -14.91
C GLU A 56 -6.35 -8.06 -15.30
N HIS A 57 -6.51 -6.92 -15.99
CA HIS A 57 -5.37 -6.09 -16.38
C HIS A 57 -4.67 -5.48 -15.16
N LEU A 58 -5.42 -4.96 -14.19
CA LEU A 58 -4.86 -4.43 -12.94
C LEU A 58 -4.13 -5.53 -12.15
N TYR A 59 -4.69 -6.74 -12.08
CA TYR A 59 -4.00 -7.88 -11.49
C TYR A 59 -2.68 -8.21 -12.22
N ALA A 60 -2.68 -8.19 -13.55
CA ALA A 60 -1.47 -8.44 -14.33
C ALA A 60 -0.37 -7.39 -14.07
N LEU A 61 -0.75 -6.12 -13.85
CA LEU A 61 0.19 -5.06 -13.45
C LEU A 61 0.79 -5.34 -12.07
N ALA A 62 -0.03 -5.67 -11.07
CA ALA A 62 0.48 -6.04 -9.74
C ALA A 62 1.39 -7.27 -9.78
N SER A 63 1.06 -8.27 -10.63
CA SER A 63 1.89 -9.46 -10.80
C SER A 63 3.27 -9.15 -11.37
N LYS A 64 3.37 -8.14 -12.26
CA LYS A 64 4.67 -7.66 -12.76
C LYS A 64 5.49 -7.00 -11.66
N VAL A 65 4.84 -6.20 -10.81
CA VAL A 65 5.52 -5.59 -9.66
C VAL A 65 6.00 -6.67 -8.68
N ASP A 66 5.18 -7.69 -8.40
CA ASP A 66 5.60 -8.82 -7.57
C ASP A 66 6.81 -9.55 -8.17
N ALA A 67 6.77 -9.89 -9.47
CA ALA A 67 7.90 -10.53 -10.15
C ALA A 67 9.19 -9.69 -10.09
N MET A 68 9.10 -8.37 -10.12
CA MET A 68 10.22 -7.45 -10.03
C MET A 68 10.76 -7.34 -8.59
N THR A 69 9.88 -7.23 -7.58
CA THR A 69 10.23 -6.85 -6.21
C THR A 69 10.32 -8.03 -5.24
N SER A 70 9.91 -9.23 -5.64
CA SER A 70 9.83 -10.40 -4.76
C SER A 70 11.17 -10.73 -4.09
N TYR A 71 11.14 -10.93 -2.78
CA TYR A 71 12.28 -11.42 -2.01
C TYR A 71 12.60 -12.91 -2.29
N TYR A 72 11.66 -13.66 -2.87
CA TYR A 72 11.71 -15.13 -3.00
C TYR A 72 11.80 -15.62 -4.45
N MET A 73 11.31 -14.88 -5.43
CA MET A 73 11.35 -15.29 -6.84
C MET A 73 12.76 -15.15 -7.40
N ALA A 74 13.37 -16.25 -7.83
CA ALA A 74 14.77 -16.33 -8.25
C ALA A 74 15.16 -15.28 -9.32
N GLU A 75 14.23 -14.97 -10.22
CA GLU A 75 14.47 -14.03 -11.34
C GLU A 75 14.15 -12.57 -10.98
N SER A 76 13.68 -12.29 -9.75
CA SER A 76 13.36 -10.92 -9.35
C SER A 76 14.62 -10.04 -9.28
N GLU A 77 14.43 -8.74 -9.47
CA GLU A 77 15.53 -7.79 -9.35
C GLU A 77 16.04 -7.71 -7.91
N THR A 78 15.16 -7.84 -6.92
CA THR A 78 15.53 -7.90 -5.51
C THR A 78 16.45 -9.10 -5.22
N VAL A 79 16.15 -10.29 -5.72
CA VAL A 79 17.01 -11.47 -5.52
C VAL A 79 18.33 -11.32 -6.25
N ARG A 80 18.35 -10.73 -7.46
CA ARG A 80 19.58 -10.45 -8.20
C ARG A 80 20.50 -9.50 -7.42
N VAL A 81 19.96 -8.39 -6.92
CA VAL A 81 20.69 -7.41 -6.09
C VAL A 81 21.21 -8.08 -4.81
N ASN A 82 20.35 -8.80 -4.11
CA ASN A 82 20.73 -9.50 -2.87
C ASN A 82 21.83 -10.57 -3.08
N SER A 83 21.79 -11.28 -4.20
CA SER A 83 22.78 -12.32 -4.53
C SER A 83 24.15 -11.76 -4.92
N ALA A 84 24.17 -10.51 -5.39
CA ALA A 84 25.39 -9.78 -5.74
C ALA A 84 25.96 -8.94 -4.59
N ALA A 85 25.38 -8.98 -3.39
CA ALA A 85 25.83 -8.22 -2.25
C ALA A 85 27.33 -8.47 -1.95
N GLY A 86 28.10 -7.38 -1.76
CA GLY A 86 29.55 -7.42 -1.58
C GLY A 86 30.36 -7.77 -2.83
N LYS A 87 29.72 -7.79 -4.00
CA LYS A 87 30.34 -8.09 -5.31
C LYS A 87 30.10 -6.92 -6.27
N GLU A 88 29.96 -7.20 -7.57
CA GLU A 88 29.72 -6.21 -8.60
C GLU A 88 28.32 -5.59 -8.52
N PRO A 89 28.17 -4.31 -8.92
CA PRO A 89 26.86 -3.69 -9.07
C PRO A 89 25.95 -4.42 -10.08
N VAL A 90 24.66 -4.42 -9.82
CA VAL A 90 23.62 -5.05 -10.66
C VAL A 90 22.90 -3.96 -11.45
N GLN A 91 22.72 -4.18 -12.77
CA GLN A 91 21.83 -3.36 -13.57
C GLN A 91 20.37 -3.79 -13.32
N VAL A 92 19.52 -2.83 -12.99
CA VAL A 92 18.09 -3.00 -12.72
C VAL A 92 17.25 -2.17 -13.70
N SER A 93 15.95 -2.39 -13.73
CA SER A 93 15.01 -1.55 -14.50
C SER A 93 14.91 -0.14 -13.89
N GLN A 94 14.45 0.82 -14.71
CA GLN A 94 14.20 2.18 -14.23
C GLN A 94 13.13 2.18 -13.12
N ASP A 95 12.06 1.41 -13.30
CA ASP A 95 10.97 1.27 -12.32
C ASP A 95 11.47 0.78 -10.96
N TYR A 96 12.39 -0.18 -10.95
CA TYR A 96 13.01 -0.68 -9.73
C TYR A 96 13.91 0.38 -9.08
N ALA A 97 14.70 1.10 -9.86
CA ALA A 97 15.57 2.18 -9.38
C ALA A 97 14.75 3.35 -8.80
N ASP A 98 13.63 3.70 -9.42
CA ASP A 98 12.72 4.76 -8.95
C ASP A 98 12.04 4.35 -7.63
N LEU A 99 11.66 3.08 -7.50
CA LEU A 99 11.12 2.54 -6.25
C LEU A 99 12.16 2.56 -5.12
N LEU A 100 13.42 2.18 -5.39
CA LEU A 100 14.51 2.30 -4.42
C LEU A 100 14.75 3.75 -4.02
N SER A 101 14.72 4.68 -4.98
CA SER A 101 14.89 6.12 -4.72
C SER A 101 13.77 6.66 -3.83
N THR A 102 12.53 6.20 -4.03
CA THR A 102 11.41 6.54 -3.17
C THR A 102 11.61 6.02 -1.75
N ALA A 103 12.01 4.75 -1.58
CA ALA A 103 12.30 4.16 -0.28
C ALA A 103 13.41 4.92 0.46
N ILE A 104 14.51 5.28 -0.22
CA ILE A 104 15.60 6.10 0.33
C ILE A 104 15.10 7.49 0.73
N SER A 105 14.23 8.11 -0.07
CA SER A 105 13.68 9.43 0.26
C SER A 105 12.85 9.42 1.54
N VAL A 106 12.07 8.35 1.78
CA VAL A 106 11.26 8.20 2.99
C VAL A 106 12.13 7.93 4.21
N GLU A 107 13.18 7.14 4.10
CA GLU A 107 14.14 6.92 5.17
C GLU A 107 14.73 8.26 5.67
N ASN A 108 15.15 9.12 4.75
CA ASN A 108 15.72 10.43 5.07
C ASN A 108 14.74 11.40 5.76
N ILE A 109 13.42 11.24 5.52
CA ILE A 109 12.38 12.06 6.15
C ILE A 109 12.23 11.70 7.64
N GLY A 110 12.36 10.46 8.00
CA GLY A 110 12.01 9.92 9.32
C GLY A 110 12.95 10.33 10.47
N ARG A 111 13.88 11.28 10.30
CA ARG A 111 14.80 11.83 11.33
C ARG A 111 15.31 10.79 12.33
N GLY A 112 15.75 9.63 11.86
CA GLY A 112 16.22 8.56 12.72
C GLY A 112 15.85 7.19 12.21
N ALA A 113 15.78 7.03 10.87
CA ALA A 113 15.67 5.73 10.20
C ALA A 113 14.56 4.83 10.76
N LYS A 114 13.30 5.34 10.82
CA LYS A 114 12.13 4.54 11.26
C LYS A 114 11.58 3.63 10.15
N PHE A 115 12.16 3.73 8.96
CA PHE A 115 11.90 2.86 7.83
C PHE A 115 13.23 2.56 7.12
N ASP A 116 13.48 1.28 6.84
CA ASP A 116 14.71 0.84 6.18
C ASP A 116 14.45 -0.46 5.42
N ILE A 117 14.63 -0.45 4.10
CA ILE A 117 14.47 -1.66 3.28
C ILE A 117 15.65 -2.63 3.44
N ALA A 118 16.79 -2.18 3.97
CA ALA A 118 17.94 -3.03 4.25
C ALA A 118 17.86 -3.75 5.61
N ILE A 119 16.76 -3.58 6.37
CA ILE A 119 16.51 -4.26 7.65
C ILE A 119 16.26 -5.77 7.51
N SER A 120 16.18 -6.27 6.28
CA SER A 120 15.83 -7.66 5.96
C SER A 120 16.65 -8.72 6.72
N PRO A 121 17.98 -8.59 6.94
CA PRO A 121 18.71 -9.58 7.74
C PRO A 121 18.24 -9.66 9.20
N VAL A 122 17.83 -8.52 9.80
CA VAL A 122 17.23 -8.52 11.14
C VAL A 122 15.84 -9.16 11.12
N SER A 123 15.02 -8.85 10.12
CA SER A 123 13.70 -9.50 9.94
C SER A 123 13.85 -11.03 9.82
N SER A 124 14.86 -11.50 9.09
CA SER A 124 15.21 -12.92 8.97
C SER A 124 15.67 -13.52 10.30
N LEU A 125 16.43 -12.77 11.09
CA LEU A 125 16.89 -13.20 12.42
C LEU A 125 15.72 -13.46 13.37
N TRP A 126 14.63 -12.68 13.28
CA TRP A 126 13.38 -12.89 14.02
C TRP A 126 12.51 -14.01 13.43
N GLY A 127 12.83 -14.50 12.21
CA GLY A 127 12.10 -15.56 11.53
C GLY A 127 10.94 -15.08 10.65
N PHE A 128 10.78 -13.77 10.40
CA PHE A 128 9.66 -13.26 9.60
C PHE A 128 9.76 -13.58 8.11
N THR A 129 10.97 -13.83 7.61
CA THR A 129 11.18 -14.25 6.22
C THR A 129 11.11 -15.77 6.04
N THR A 130 11.42 -16.55 7.08
CA THR A 130 11.50 -18.00 7.03
C THR A 130 10.29 -18.71 7.66
N LYS A 131 9.46 -17.97 8.44
CA LYS A 131 8.39 -18.47 9.31
C LYS A 131 8.88 -19.35 10.47
N ASP A 132 10.20 -19.37 10.74
CA ASP A 132 10.81 -20.01 11.90
C ASP A 132 11.03 -18.97 13.00
N PHE A 133 9.94 -18.65 13.70
CA PHE A 133 9.89 -17.55 14.66
C PHE A 133 10.70 -17.82 15.92
N ARG A 134 11.61 -16.90 16.26
CA ARG A 134 12.40 -16.95 17.49
C ARG A 134 12.59 -15.56 18.10
N ILE A 135 13.04 -15.49 19.34
CA ILE A 135 13.50 -14.26 19.98
C ILE A 135 15.05 -14.30 19.96
N PRO A 136 15.68 -13.44 19.13
CA PRO A 136 17.14 -13.35 19.09
C PRO A 136 17.71 -12.76 20.38
N THR A 137 18.97 -13.07 20.68
CA THR A 137 19.71 -12.40 21.75
C THR A 137 20.07 -10.96 21.36
N ALA A 138 20.26 -10.09 22.34
CA ALA A 138 20.69 -8.71 22.09
C ALA A 138 22.02 -8.63 21.31
N GLY A 139 22.94 -9.58 21.54
CA GLY A 139 24.20 -9.67 20.80
C GLY A 139 24.01 -10.01 19.32
N GLU A 140 23.14 -10.95 18.99
CA GLU A 140 22.81 -11.30 17.59
C GLU A 140 22.18 -10.09 16.88
N ILE A 141 21.23 -9.40 17.52
CA ILE A 141 20.62 -8.20 16.97
C ILE A 141 21.65 -7.11 16.70
N ALA A 142 22.46 -6.77 17.71
CA ALA A 142 23.49 -5.74 17.57
C ALA A 142 24.50 -6.07 16.46
N GLN A 143 24.93 -7.32 16.35
CA GLN A 143 25.82 -7.77 15.28
C GLN A 143 25.15 -7.67 13.91
N THR A 144 23.88 -8.08 13.78
CA THR A 144 23.16 -8.06 12.51
C THR A 144 22.89 -6.63 12.05
N LEU A 145 22.58 -5.72 12.95
CA LEU A 145 22.38 -4.31 12.65
C LEU A 145 23.60 -3.66 11.98
N THR A 146 24.84 -4.13 12.26
CA THR A 146 26.06 -3.52 11.66
C THR A 146 26.08 -3.55 10.13
N TYR A 147 25.28 -4.41 9.48
CA TYR A 147 25.19 -4.53 8.02
C TYR A 147 23.74 -4.46 7.49
N SER A 148 22.79 -4.08 8.33
CA SER A 148 21.35 -4.02 8.02
C SER A 148 20.83 -2.58 8.04
N HIS A 149 21.49 -1.70 7.29
CA HIS A 149 21.13 -0.29 7.18
C HIS A 149 21.17 0.16 5.73
N MET A 150 20.35 1.19 5.42
CA MET A 150 20.23 1.79 4.09
C MET A 150 21.56 2.31 3.53
N ASP A 151 22.54 2.67 4.37
CA ASP A 151 23.88 3.08 3.95
C ASP A 151 24.68 1.98 3.25
N GLN A 152 24.26 0.71 3.39
CA GLN A 152 24.81 -0.40 2.62
C GLN A 152 24.35 -0.37 1.15
N LEU A 153 23.23 0.30 0.85
CA LEU A 153 22.65 0.38 -0.47
C LEU A 153 23.18 1.61 -1.23
N VAL A 154 23.75 1.37 -2.40
CA VAL A 154 24.25 2.41 -3.31
C VAL A 154 23.45 2.32 -4.60
N VAL A 155 22.82 3.42 -5.01
CA VAL A 155 22.03 3.53 -6.24
C VAL A 155 22.61 4.65 -7.10
N HIS A 156 23.04 4.33 -8.32
CA HIS A 156 23.50 5.28 -9.33
C HIS A 156 22.76 5.03 -10.66
N GLY A 157 21.73 5.83 -10.94
CA GLY A 157 20.81 5.54 -12.05
C GLY A 157 20.20 4.15 -11.87
N THR A 158 20.39 3.28 -12.84
CA THR A 158 19.93 1.88 -12.79
C THR A 158 21.00 0.89 -12.28
N SER A 159 22.12 1.37 -11.79
CA SER A 159 23.18 0.54 -11.19
C SER A 159 22.98 0.49 -9.67
N VAL A 160 22.79 -0.71 -9.11
CA VAL A 160 22.52 -0.94 -7.69
C VAL A 160 23.57 -1.86 -7.09
N HIS A 161 24.09 -1.50 -5.92
CA HIS A 161 25.10 -2.25 -5.21
C HIS A 161 24.84 -2.29 -3.71
N LEU A 162 25.02 -3.46 -3.08
CA LEU A 162 25.08 -3.63 -1.63
C LEU A 162 26.54 -3.83 -1.20
N ARG A 163 27.04 -2.96 -0.32
CA ARG A 163 28.48 -2.91 0.06
C ARG A 163 28.92 -4.15 0.84
N ASP A 164 28.17 -4.54 1.88
CA ASP A 164 28.47 -5.72 2.68
C ASP A 164 27.84 -6.99 2.06
N SER A 165 28.60 -8.08 1.99
CA SER A 165 28.14 -9.36 1.44
C SER A 165 26.97 -9.99 2.21
N ARG A 166 26.73 -9.56 3.46
CA ARG A 166 25.62 -10.00 4.33
C ARG A 166 24.39 -9.10 4.21
N ALA A 167 24.55 -7.88 3.68
CA ALA A 167 23.42 -6.95 3.50
C ALA A 167 22.37 -7.54 2.55
N ARG A 168 21.11 -7.31 2.84
CA ARG A 168 19.95 -7.71 2.02
C ARG A 168 18.90 -6.64 2.10
N ILE A 169 18.22 -6.38 0.99
CA ILE A 169 17.05 -5.51 0.92
C ILE A 169 15.78 -6.33 0.76
N ASP A 170 14.67 -5.82 1.30
CA ASP A 170 13.31 -6.34 1.13
C ASP A 170 12.37 -5.16 0.84
N LEU A 171 11.67 -5.23 -0.29
CA LEU A 171 10.77 -4.17 -0.74
C LEU A 171 9.30 -4.38 -0.29
N GLY A 172 9.01 -5.38 0.53
CA GLY A 172 7.66 -5.66 1.04
C GLY A 172 7.03 -4.48 1.79
N GLY A 173 7.84 -3.51 2.23
CA GLY A 173 7.38 -2.29 2.88
C GLY A 173 6.91 -1.17 1.94
N VAL A 174 7.10 -1.31 0.61
CA VAL A 174 6.77 -0.30 -0.41
C VAL A 174 6.10 -0.90 -1.65
N ALA A 175 6.29 -2.20 -1.92
CA ALA A 175 5.89 -2.83 -3.17
C ALA A 175 4.38 -2.86 -3.38
N LYS A 176 3.58 -3.03 -2.32
CA LYS A 176 2.12 -2.97 -2.44
C LYS A 176 1.64 -1.58 -2.82
N GLY A 177 2.17 -0.56 -2.15
CA GLY A 177 1.89 0.83 -2.50
C GLY A 177 2.29 1.16 -3.94
N TYR A 178 3.47 0.73 -4.37
CA TYR A 178 3.92 0.89 -5.76
C TYR A 178 3.03 0.16 -6.77
N SER A 179 2.51 -1.01 -6.44
CA SER A 179 1.53 -1.69 -7.29
C SER A 179 0.29 -0.83 -7.51
N LEU A 180 -0.16 -0.09 -6.49
CA LEU A 180 -1.28 0.83 -6.61
C LEU A 180 -0.94 2.06 -7.46
N ASP A 181 0.31 2.58 -7.40
CA ASP A 181 0.78 3.65 -8.27
C ASP A 181 0.72 3.24 -9.75
N VAL A 182 1.24 2.04 -10.07
CA VAL A 182 1.23 1.49 -11.44
C VAL A 182 -0.21 1.27 -11.95
N MET A 183 -1.09 0.77 -11.08
CA MET A 183 -2.51 0.62 -11.42
C MET A 183 -3.19 1.97 -11.67
N GLU A 184 -2.92 2.96 -10.86
CA GLU A 184 -3.51 4.31 -10.97
C GLU A 184 -3.05 4.99 -12.28
N GLU A 185 -1.77 4.91 -12.60
CA GLU A 185 -1.22 5.44 -13.86
C GLU A 185 -1.94 4.82 -15.06
N TYR A 186 -2.13 3.51 -15.05
CA TYR A 186 -2.89 2.83 -16.09
C TYR A 186 -4.35 3.31 -16.15
N LEU A 187 -5.04 3.43 -15.00
CA LEU A 187 -6.44 3.89 -14.93
C LEU A 187 -6.60 5.29 -15.53
N ARG A 188 -5.64 6.20 -15.33
CA ARG A 188 -5.63 7.52 -15.97
C ARG A 188 -5.47 7.46 -17.48
N SER A 189 -4.75 6.47 -17.99
CA SER A 189 -4.51 6.29 -19.43
C SER A 189 -5.72 5.71 -20.19
N VAL A 190 -6.59 4.94 -19.52
CA VAL A 190 -7.76 4.27 -20.13
C VAL A 190 -8.81 5.28 -20.59
N LYS A 191 -9.36 5.09 -21.76
CA LYS A 191 -10.43 5.92 -22.32
C LYS A 191 -11.60 5.06 -22.82
N PRO A 192 -12.84 5.36 -22.41
CA PRO A 192 -13.23 6.32 -21.35
C PRO A 192 -12.73 5.88 -19.98
N GLN A 193 -12.43 6.84 -19.12
CA GLN A 193 -11.96 6.52 -17.77
C GLN A 193 -13.03 5.72 -16.98
N PRO A 194 -12.62 4.70 -16.22
CA PRO A 194 -13.53 3.98 -15.32
C PRO A 194 -14.02 4.92 -14.21
N LYS A 195 -15.31 4.81 -13.88
CA LYS A 195 -15.96 5.77 -12.99
C LYS A 195 -15.73 5.50 -11.49
N GLN A 196 -15.51 4.26 -11.12
CA GLN A 196 -15.27 3.86 -9.74
C GLN A 196 -14.42 2.60 -9.74
N VAL A 197 -13.23 2.71 -9.15
CA VAL A 197 -12.33 1.59 -8.90
C VAL A 197 -11.89 1.65 -7.44
N ILE A 198 -12.05 0.56 -6.73
CA ILE A 198 -11.48 0.33 -5.41
C ILE A 198 -10.54 -0.86 -5.54
N VAL A 199 -9.28 -0.65 -5.20
CA VAL A 199 -8.32 -1.73 -5.04
C VAL A 199 -7.99 -1.84 -3.56
N ASP A 200 -8.10 -3.03 -2.97
CA ASP A 200 -7.61 -3.36 -1.64
C ASP A 200 -6.51 -4.41 -1.79
N PHE A 201 -5.30 -4.02 -1.47
CA PHE A 201 -4.12 -4.87 -1.53
C PHE A 201 -3.55 -5.09 -0.13
N GLY A 202 -4.20 -5.98 0.63
CA GLY A 202 -3.79 -6.31 1.98
C GLY A 202 -3.80 -5.10 2.93
N GLY A 203 -4.84 -4.27 2.87
CA GLY A 203 -5.00 -3.06 3.68
C GLY A 203 -4.38 -1.80 3.09
N ASN A 204 -3.71 -1.88 1.92
CA ASN A 204 -3.35 -0.72 1.11
C ASN A 204 -4.42 -0.49 0.04
N LEU A 205 -5.02 0.70 -0.01
CA LEU A 205 -6.14 1.00 -0.88
C LEU A 205 -5.77 2.00 -1.96
N LEU A 206 -6.31 1.79 -3.16
CA LEU A 206 -6.48 2.82 -4.18
C LEU A 206 -7.98 3.13 -4.32
N LEU A 207 -8.33 4.38 -4.15
CA LEU A 207 -9.67 4.94 -4.32
C LEU A 207 -9.64 5.85 -5.55
N TYR A 208 -10.34 5.46 -6.61
CA TYR A 208 -10.29 6.15 -7.90
C TYR A 208 -11.68 6.34 -8.49
N SER A 209 -12.06 7.57 -8.80
CA SER A 209 -13.38 7.96 -9.30
C SER A 209 -13.40 8.40 -10.77
N GLY A 210 -12.25 8.34 -11.47
CA GLY A 210 -12.16 8.76 -12.86
C GLY A 210 -12.29 10.27 -13.07
N GLY A 211 -11.86 11.06 -12.08
CA GLY A 211 -11.91 12.53 -12.11
C GLY A 211 -13.27 13.13 -11.79
N VAL A 212 -14.25 12.31 -11.37
CA VAL A 212 -15.54 12.78 -10.86
C VAL A 212 -15.43 12.95 -9.34
N LYS A 213 -15.81 14.12 -8.81
CA LYS A 213 -15.79 14.32 -7.35
C LYS A 213 -16.60 13.22 -6.65
N HIS A 214 -15.94 12.50 -5.77
CA HIS A 214 -16.53 11.42 -4.97
C HIS A 214 -15.99 11.48 -3.54
N ASP A 215 -16.85 11.28 -2.55
CA ASP A 215 -16.46 11.22 -1.15
C ASP A 215 -16.46 9.74 -0.71
N TRP A 216 -15.26 9.17 -0.61
CA TRP A 216 -15.07 7.79 -0.16
C TRP A 216 -15.14 7.71 1.36
N LYS A 217 -15.88 6.74 1.89
CA LYS A 217 -15.85 6.38 3.30
C LYS A 217 -14.88 5.22 3.51
N VAL A 218 -13.77 5.48 4.17
CA VAL A 218 -12.70 4.51 4.44
C VAL A 218 -12.82 4.04 5.88
N GLY A 219 -13.23 2.79 6.09
CA GLY A 219 -13.27 2.17 7.41
C GLY A 219 -11.86 1.93 7.95
N ILE A 220 -11.60 2.37 9.16
CA ILE A 220 -10.33 2.11 9.85
C ILE A 220 -10.52 0.87 10.74
N ARG A 221 -9.77 -0.18 10.43
CA ARG A 221 -9.87 -1.47 11.13
C ARG A 221 -9.53 -1.33 12.61
N ASP A 222 -10.27 -2.01 13.46
CA ASP A 222 -9.91 -2.18 14.87
C ASP A 222 -8.73 -3.16 14.97
N PRO A 223 -7.58 -2.76 15.57
CA PRO A 223 -6.43 -3.64 15.71
C PRO A 223 -6.66 -4.86 16.62
N ARG A 224 -7.72 -4.86 17.42
CA ARG A 224 -8.00 -5.89 18.44
C ARG A 224 -9.31 -6.63 18.25
N SER A 225 -10.12 -6.24 17.26
CA SER A 225 -11.37 -6.93 16.91
C SER A 225 -11.56 -7.05 15.41
N ASN A 226 -12.63 -7.75 14.97
CA ASN A 226 -12.97 -7.88 13.55
C ASN A 226 -13.79 -6.68 13.00
N GLY A 227 -13.95 -5.61 13.79
CA GLY A 227 -14.71 -4.43 13.41
C GLY A 227 -13.84 -3.28 12.89
N ILE A 228 -14.46 -2.11 12.80
CA ILE A 228 -13.78 -0.84 12.53
C ILE A 228 -13.88 0.07 13.77
N ILE A 229 -12.88 0.90 13.98
CA ILE A 229 -12.89 1.91 15.04
C ILE A 229 -13.65 3.17 14.63
N GLY A 230 -13.96 3.31 13.37
CA GLY A 230 -14.60 4.44 12.74
C GLY A 230 -14.23 4.52 11.27
N TYR A 231 -14.59 5.63 10.63
CA TYR A 231 -14.23 5.88 9.24
C TYR A 231 -13.72 7.30 9.04
N VAL A 232 -12.93 7.49 8.00
CA VAL A 232 -12.55 8.80 7.48
C VAL A 232 -13.20 9.02 6.12
N VAL A 233 -13.44 10.29 5.77
CA VAL A 233 -13.93 10.66 4.43
C VAL A 233 -12.77 11.25 3.65
N SER A 234 -12.57 10.77 2.43
CA SER A 234 -11.53 11.24 1.52
C SER A 234 -12.06 11.33 0.09
N GLY A 235 -11.47 12.20 -0.72
CA GLY A 235 -11.55 12.11 -2.18
C GLY A 235 -10.77 10.92 -2.71
N ASP A 236 -10.42 10.95 -4.01
CA ASP A 236 -9.51 9.97 -4.59
C ASP A 236 -8.17 10.02 -3.85
N ALA A 237 -7.67 8.84 -3.45
CA ALA A 237 -6.50 8.76 -2.58
C ALA A 237 -5.85 7.37 -2.64
N PHE A 238 -4.59 7.29 -2.23
CA PHE A 238 -4.01 6.08 -1.69
C PHE A 238 -4.17 6.08 -0.16
N VAL A 239 -4.48 4.91 0.40
CA VAL A 239 -4.55 4.71 1.85
C VAL A 239 -3.70 3.50 2.20
N ALA A 240 -2.72 3.66 3.08
CA ALA A 240 -1.85 2.57 3.48
C ALA A 240 -1.92 2.37 4.99
N THR A 241 -2.15 1.12 5.42
CA THR A 241 -2.19 0.77 6.84
C THR A 241 -1.09 -0.20 7.21
N SER A 242 -0.31 0.17 8.21
CA SER A 242 0.65 -0.71 8.90
C SER A 242 0.08 -1.11 10.25
N GLY A 243 0.07 -2.42 10.55
CA GLY A 243 -0.51 -2.93 11.79
C GLY A 243 0.23 -4.12 12.38
N ASP A 244 0.21 -4.24 13.71
CA ASP A 244 0.85 -5.33 14.45
C ASP A 244 0.09 -6.66 14.38
N TYR A 245 -1.09 -6.64 13.75
CA TYR A 245 -2.02 -7.77 13.63
C TYR A 245 -1.93 -8.50 12.28
N GLU A 246 -1.14 -8.00 11.32
CA GLU A 246 -1.01 -8.61 9.98
C GLU A 246 -0.13 -9.87 10.03
N ARG A 247 1.12 -9.74 10.47
CA ARG A 247 2.05 -10.85 10.65
C ARG A 247 2.75 -10.70 12.01
N TYR A 248 2.55 -11.66 12.90
CA TYR A 248 3.13 -11.66 14.24
C TYR A 248 3.24 -13.08 14.80
N PHE A 249 4.01 -13.21 15.84
CA PHE A 249 3.94 -14.37 16.74
C PHE A 249 3.82 -13.90 18.19
N GLU A 250 3.34 -14.78 19.06
CA GLU A 250 3.22 -14.49 20.48
C GLU A 250 4.10 -15.45 21.29
N ARG A 251 4.82 -14.91 22.26
CA ARG A 251 5.62 -15.70 23.18
C ARG A 251 5.65 -15.00 24.55
N ASN A 252 5.38 -15.78 25.60
CA ASN A 252 5.33 -15.29 26.99
C ASN A 252 4.34 -14.11 27.18
N GLY A 253 3.16 -14.17 26.54
CA GLY A 253 2.15 -13.12 26.61
C GLY A 253 2.50 -11.81 25.87
N ARG A 254 3.60 -11.76 25.14
CA ARG A 254 4.01 -10.61 24.34
C ARG A 254 3.89 -10.92 22.85
N ARG A 255 3.35 -9.95 22.10
CA ARG A 255 3.26 -9.97 20.65
C ARG A 255 4.53 -9.37 20.03
N TYR A 256 5.04 -10.03 19.00
CA TYR A 256 6.17 -9.63 18.19
C TYR A 256 5.69 -9.52 16.74
N CYS A 257 5.54 -8.32 16.23
CA CYS A 257 5.06 -8.09 14.86
C CYS A 257 6.23 -8.03 13.87
N HIS A 258 5.93 -8.18 12.59
CA HIS A 258 6.91 -8.18 11.51
C HIS A 258 7.53 -6.81 11.19
N ILE A 259 6.97 -5.73 11.75
CA ILE A 259 7.50 -4.38 11.55
C ILE A 259 8.62 -4.18 12.57
N ILE A 260 9.85 -4.21 12.07
CA ILE A 260 11.05 -4.03 12.89
C ILE A 260 11.37 -2.53 12.97
N ASP A 261 11.62 -2.00 14.16
CA ASP A 261 12.21 -0.67 14.32
C ASP A 261 13.71 -0.74 13.95
N PRO A 262 14.13 -0.08 12.85
CA PRO A 262 15.51 -0.19 12.36
C PRO A 262 16.54 0.37 13.34
N THR A 263 16.15 1.27 14.23
CA THR A 263 17.06 1.86 15.22
C THR A 263 17.39 0.91 16.35
N THR A 264 16.53 -0.07 16.62
CA THR A 264 16.70 -0.99 17.74
C THR A 264 16.90 -2.44 17.32
N GLY A 265 16.43 -2.80 16.11
CA GLY A 265 16.37 -4.17 15.61
C GLY A 265 15.30 -5.05 16.28
N TYR A 266 14.42 -4.46 17.08
CA TYR A 266 13.29 -5.15 17.70
C TYR A 266 11.97 -4.88 16.97
N PRO A 267 11.01 -5.83 17.01
CA PRO A 267 9.63 -5.56 16.61
C PRO A 267 9.10 -4.31 17.30
N ALA A 268 8.56 -3.38 16.51
CA ALA A 268 8.00 -2.14 17.02
C ALA A 268 6.74 -2.43 17.86
N SER A 269 6.53 -1.64 18.91
CA SER A 269 5.44 -1.86 19.88
C SER A 269 4.84 -0.55 20.39
N LEU A 270 5.13 0.58 19.76
CA LEU A 270 4.61 1.89 20.17
C LEU A 270 3.18 2.12 19.71
N ASN A 271 2.83 1.57 18.54
CA ASN A 271 1.51 1.68 17.95
C ASN A 271 0.96 0.29 17.60
N GLN A 272 -0.37 0.15 17.59
CA GLN A 272 -1.08 -1.03 17.12
C GLN A 272 -1.36 -0.92 15.62
N SER A 273 -1.64 0.31 15.12
CA SER A 273 -1.77 0.60 13.70
C SER A 273 -1.45 2.05 13.37
N ALA A 274 -1.01 2.27 12.13
CA ALA A 274 -0.84 3.58 11.52
C ALA A 274 -1.41 3.54 10.10
N THR A 275 -2.40 4.38 9.83
CA THR A 275 -3.02 4.53 8.50
C THR A 275 -2.64 5.88 7.94
N VAL A 276 -1.97 5.90 6.78
CA VAL A 276 -1.57 7.11 6.07
C VAL A 276 -2.43 7.28 4.82
N ILE A 277 -2.95 8.49 4.61
CA ILE A 277 -3.74 8.86 3.43
C ILE A 277 -2.92 9.85 2.61
N THR A 278 -2.72 9.55 1.33
CA THR A 278 -1.98 10.42 0.41
C THR A 278 -2.83 10.79 -0.81
N GLU A 279 -2.56 11.97 -1.37
CA GLU A 279 -3.14 12.39 -2.64
C GLU A 279 -2.72 11.45 -3.78
N ILE A 280 -3.51 11.42 -4.85
CA ILE A 280 -3.15 10.74 -6.10
C ILE A 280 -2.09 11.56 -6.82
N GLN A 281 -0.83 11.15 -6.68
CA GLN A 281 0.34 11.67 -7.41
C GLN A 281 1.31 10.50 -7.65
N PRO A 282 2.25 10.60 -8.61
CA PRO A 282 3.23 9.55 -8.87
C PRO A 282 4.02 9.16 -7.61
N MET A 283 4.19 7.87 -7.36
CA MET A 283 4.91 7.27 -6.23
C MET A 283 4.29 7.54 -4.84
N HIS A 284 3.11 8.15 -4.76
CA HIS A 284 2.46 8.42 -3.46
C HIS A 284 1.85 7.17 -2.83
N GLY A 285 1.52 6.14 -3.61
CA GLY A 285 1.15 4.82 -3.10
C GLY A 285 2.33 4.16 -2.36
N ALA A 286 3.50 4.10 -3.01
CA ALA A 286 4.73 3.58 -2.42
C ALA A 286 5.18 4.40 -1.20
N MET A 287 5.14 5.73 -1.31
CA MET A 287 5.49 6.64 -0.22
C MET A 287 4.54 6.46 0.98
N GLY A 288 3.23 6.36 0.77
CA GLY A 288 2.25 6.12 1.81
C GLY A 288 2.47 4.79 2.53
N ASP A 289 2.77 3.72 1.79
CA ASP A 289 3.09 2.40 2.34
C ASP A 289 4.33 2.47 3.25
N ALA A 290 5.41 3.13 2.82
CA ALA A 290 6.61 3.34 3.63
C ALA A 290 6.35 4.22 4.87
N LEU A 291 5.66 5.35 4.70
CA LEU A 291 5.34 6.28 5.79
C LEU A 291 4.47 5.63 6.87
N GLY A 292 3.60 4.67 6.50
CA GLY A 292 2.86 3.86 7.47
C GLY A 292 3.79 3.19 8.49
N LYS A 293 4.97 2.70 8.08
CA LYS A 293 5.97 2.11 8.99
C LYS A 293 6.71 3.17 9.79
N VAL A 294 7.00 4.34 9.19
CA VAL A 294 7.61 5.46 9.90
C VAL A 294 6.73 5.90 11.07
N PHE A 295 5.44 6.16 10.83
CA PHE A 295 4.51 6.54 11.89
C PHE A 295 4.30 5.41 12.90
N PHE A 296 4.22 4.15 12.43
CA PHE A 296 4.07 2.98 13.30
C PHE A 296 5.23 2.83 14.30
N CYS A 297 6.46 3.12 13.87
CA CYS A 297 7.67 3.06 14.70
C CYS A 297 7.96 4.37 15.45
N SER A 298 7.18 5.44 15.24
CA SER A 298 7.41 6.74 15.88
C SER A 298 6.73 6.82 17.25
N PRO A 299 7.39 7.43 18.25
CA PRO A 299 6.76 7.67 19.53
C PRO A 299 5.72 8.79 19.42
N PRO A 300 4.61 8.75 20.20
CA PRO A 300 3.51 9.72 20.13
C PRO A 300 3.94 11.19 20.23
N LYS A 301 5.00 11.48 20.97
CA LYS A 301 5.54 12.84 21.14
C LYS A 301 6.13 13.43 19.84
N ASP A 302 6.54 12.59 18.90
CA ASP A 302 7.23 13.01 17.66
C ASP A 302 6.28 13.00 16.44
N GLU A 303 5.08 12.40 16.55
CA GLU A 303 4.13 12.21 15.45
C GLU A 303 3.71 13.53 14.80
N GLN A 304 3.39 14.55 15.60
CA GLN A 304 2.97 15.85 15.10
C GLN A 304 4.09 16.54 14.34
N SER A 305 5.31 16.59 14.89
CA SER A 305 6.46 17.21 14.22
C SER A 305 6.88 16.46 12.96
N LEU A 306 6.74 15.15 12.95
CA LEU A 306 6.94 14.32 11.77
C LEU A 306 5.92 14.67 10.69
N PHE A 307 4.63 14.74 11.03
CA PHE A 307 3.57 15.12 10.10
C PHE A 307 3.82 16.50 9.49
N GLU A 308 4.19 17.49 10.32
CA GLU A 308 4.52 18.84 9.87
C GLU A 308 5.71 18.87 8.91
N SER A 309 6.71 18.00 9.11
CA SER A 309 7.88 17.89 8.22
C SER A 309 7.52 17.33 6.83
N LEU A 310 6.35 16.71 6.69
CA LEU A 310 5.80 16.19 5.44
C LEU A 310 4.90 17.20 4.71
N SER A 311 4.78 18.43 5.22
CA SER A 311 3.97 19.46 4.58
C SER A 311 4.36 19.68 3.12
N GLY A 312 3.36 19.79 2.24
CA GLY A 312 3.56 19.95 0.79
C GLY A 312 3.98 18.66 0.04
N ARG A 313 4.03 17.52 0.71
CA ARG A 313 4.34 16.22 0.10
C ARG A 313 3.09 15.37 -0.21
N GLY A 314 1.91 15.99 -0.28
CA GLY A 314 0.66 15.31 -0.62
C GLY A 314 0.14 14.33 0.44
N ILE A 315 0.55 14.49 1.71
CA ILE A 315 -0.03 13.72 2.81
C ILE A 315 -1.32 14.41 3.27
N VAL A 316 -2.45 13.73 3.07
CA VAL A 316 -3.77 14.23 3.47
C VAL A 316 -3.98 14.12 4.97
N GLY A 317 -3.58 13.01 5.56
CA GLY A 317 -3.68 12.80 6.99
C GLY A 317 -3.22 11.44 7.45
N VAL A 318 -3.16 11.27 8.79
CA VAL A 318 -2.75 10.02 9.42
C VAL A 318 -3.73 9.68 10.54
N VAL A 319 -4.11 8.40 10.66
CA VAL A 319 -4.85 7.86 11.80
C VAL A 319 -3.94 6.89 12.55
N LEU A 320 -3.82 7.06 13.84
CA LEU A 320 -2.95 6.24 14.71
C LEU A 320 -3.77 5.59 15.82
N VAL A 321 -3.40 4.37 16.16
CA VAL A 321 -3.86 3.68 17.36
C VAL A 321 -2.61 3.27 18.13
N ASP A 322 -2.37 3.90 19.28
CA ASP A 322 -1.20 3.63 20.10
C ASP A 322 -1.26 2.27 20.82
N ALA A 323 -0.20 1.90 21.51
CA ALA A 323 -0.11 0.64 22.24
C ALA A 323 -1.19 0.48 23.33
N ALA A 324 -1.74 1.58 23.86
CA ALA A 324 -2.82 1.58 24.83
C ALA A 324 -4.22 1.57 24.18
N GLY A 325 -4.30 1.62 22.84
CA GLY A 325 -5.56 1.69 22.10
C GLY A 325 -6.13 3.12 21.97
N LYS A 326 -5.38 4.14 22.37
CA LYS A 326 -5.77 5.54 22.17
C LYS A 326 -5.67 5.89 20.69
N ARG A 327 -6.73 6.52 20.19
CA ARG A 327 -6.86 6.94 18.79
C ARG A 327 -6.45 8.39 18.64
N SER A 328 -5.71 8.72 17.62
CA SER A 328 -5.33 10.09 17.24
C SER A 328 -5.38 10.28 15.72
N THR A 329 -5.57 11.54 15.29
CA THR A 329 -5.52 11.92 13.87
C THR A 329 -4.57 13.08 13.69
N LEU A 330 -3.83 13.10 12.58
CA LEU A 330 -2.98 14.20 12.16
C LEU A 330 -3.48 14.70 10.80
N GLY A 331 -3.38 16.01 10.57
CA GLY A 331 -3.86 16.63 9.34
C GLY A 331 -5.37 16.97 9.37
N PRO A 332 -5.91 17.49 8.25
CA PRO A 332 -7.29 17.95 8.15
C PRO A 332 -8.29 16.81 7.93
N ILE A 333 -8.14 15.71 8.65
CA ILE A 333 -9.03 14.55 8.60
C ILE A 333 -9.71 14.37 9.95
N THR A 334 -10.91 13.79 9.93
CA THR A 334 -11.67 13.46 11.13
C THR A 334 -12.00 11.97 11.12
N LEU A 335 -11.62 11.27 12.17
CA LEU A 335 -12.09 9.91 12.42
C LEU A 335 -13.51 9.99 13.02
N VAL A 336 -14.52 9.64 12.23
CA VAL A 336 -15.91 9.55 12.69
C VAL A 336 -16.08 8.18 13.33
N PRO A 337 -16.45 8.10 14.62
CA PRO A 337 -16.63 6.82 15.30
C PRO A 337 -17.71 5.96 14.63
N ASP A 338 -17.52 4.66 14.60
CA ASP A 338 -18.59 3.74 14.23
C ASP A 338 -19.61 3.66 15.37
N THR A 339 -20.85 4.14 15.11
CA THR A 339 -21.95 4.13 16.08
C THR A 339 -22.85 2.89 15.94
N ALA A 340 -22.46 1.94 15.07
CA ALA A 340 -23.20 0.70 14.82
C ALA A 340 -22.63 -0.47 15.63
N GLY A 341 -22.36 -0.26 16.91
CA GLY A 341 -21.98 -1.29 17.89
C GLY A 341 -23.08 -1.55 18.89
#